data_eb097754276265c07fa16276a044bd0b
#
_entry.id   eb097754276265c07fa16276a044bd0b
#
_cell.length_a   1.000
_cell.length_b   1.000
_cell.length_c   1.000
_cell.angle_alpha   90.00
_cell.angle_beta   90.00
_cell.angle_gamma   90.00
#
_symmetry.space_group_name_H-M   'P 1'
#
loop_
_entity.id
_entity.type
_entity.pdbx_description
1 polymer ?
#
loop_
_entity_poly.entity_id
_entity_poly.type
_entity_poly.pdbx_seq_one_letter_code
_entity_poly.pdbx_strand_id
1 'polypeptide(L)'
;MEKVNLYINSKNRSKNENINHMNISLPNGLLACNQDEYFILNVNSFYTCANWYNCTNKNNLCKLITKDHEGIITETINIELPIGNLNVLQISSILNNAMANHVIVTYDSITNKFLFVRKHHPSPNNYSTILNVVNCGNFIGFDNGNYIEITHEGIKSHNKINEITLKAINIKVTGDINMINSTIDNFSSEKFQANDIFFHKVIDTKSNNVLGYKNSDASNNFNYVLSNNNSGQINFFTLSILDQDLNFIEDIDDYFLHLQFKKMKKQNTDALLMKIVEYVKDIFLIIGNYLYPSKVNSFLEQQILLYPPKIYSKYKNPN
;
A
#
# COMPACT_ATOMS: atom_id res chain seq x y z
N MET A 1 29.97 -7.41 -8.41
CA MET A 1 28.52 -7.49 -8.07
C MET A 1 27.75 -7.33 -9.37
N GLU A 2 27.06 -8.38 -9.77
CA GLU A 2 26.27 -8.37 -11.00
C GLU A 2 24.93 -7.66 -10.78
N LYS A 3 24.54 -6.82 -11.74
CA LYS A 3 23.27 -6.08 -11.69
C LYS A 3 22.53 -6.31 -12.99
N VAL A 4 21.24 -6.63 -12.87
CA VAL A 4 20.32 -6.72 -14.01
C VAL A 4 19.25 -5.64 -13.85
N ASN A 5 19.06 -4.83 -14.88
CA ASN A 5 18.05 -3.79 -14.91
C ASN A 5 16.90 -4.24 -15.81
N LEU A 6 15.68 -4.18 -15.30
CA LEU A 6 14.46 -4.43 -16.05
C LEU A 6 13.66 -3.14 -16.16
N TYR A 7 13.34 -2.76 -17.39
CA TYR A 7 12.52 -1.61 -17.71
C TYR A 7 11.15 -2.10 -18.17
N ILE A 8 10.15 -1.92 -17.36
CA ILE A 8 8.79 -2.37 -17.62
C ILE A 8 7.97 -1.14 -18.00
N ASN A 9 7.43 -1.16 -19.22
CA ASN A 9 6.50 -0.16 -19.72
C ASN A 9 5.17 -0.86 -19.97
N SER A 10 4.13 -0.42 -19.28
CA SER A 10 2.80 -1.02 -19.39
C SER A 10 2.22 -0.96 -20.81
N LYS A 11 2.69 -0.03 -21.65
CA LYS A 11 2.31 0.04 -23.09
C LYS A 11 2.74 -1.20 -23.87
N ASN A 12 3.78 -1.89 -23.43
CA ASN A 12 4.32 -3.06 -24.10
C ASN A 12 3.66 -4.36 -23.68
N ARG A 13 2.59 -4.30 -22.83
CA ARG A 13 1.84 -5.48 -22.42
C ARG A 13 1.15 -6.16 -23.61
N SER A 14 0.87 -7.43 -23.46
CA SER A 14 0.04 -8.18 -24.43
C SER A 14 -1.36 -7.56 -24.50
N LYS A 15 -1.99 -7.57 -25.68
CA LYS A 15 -3.31 -6.94 -25.90
C LYS A 15 -4.41 -7.44 -24.96
N ASN A 16 -4.28 -8.66 -24.45
CA ASN A 16 -5.28 -9.28 -23.57
C ASN A 16 -4.91 -9.18 -22.07
N GLU A 17 -3.79 -8.55 -21.73
CA GLU A 17 -3.38 -8.38 -20.35
C GLU A 17 -3.95 -7.09 -19.77
N ASN A 18 -4.37 -7.16 -18.52
CA ASN A 18 -4.80 -6.00 -17.80
C ASN A 18 -3.60 -5.14 -17.40
N ILE A 19 -3.73 -3.82 -17.52
CA ILE A 19 -2.64 -2.87 -17.20
C ILE A 19 -2.18 -2.98 -15.74
N ASN A 20 -3.07 -3.31 -14.84
CA ASN A 20 -2.79 -3.45 -13.40
C ASN A 20 -2.42 -4.88 -12.99
N HIS A 21 -2.31 -5.82 -13.94
CA HIS A 21 -1.95 -7.20 -13.69
C HIS A 21 -1.19 -7.76 -14.89
N MET A 22 0.13 -7.68 -14.86
CA MET A 22 1.00 -8.01 -15.99
C MET A 22 1.87 -9.21 -15.69
N ASN A 23 1.97 -10.11 -16.66
CA ASN A 23 2.86 -11.26 -16.63
C ASN A 23 4.20 -10.91 -17.32
N ILE A 24 5.29 -11.10 -16.61
CA ILE A 24 6.65 -10.80 -17.09
C ILE A 24 7.39 -12.12 -17.25
N SER A 25 7.69 -12.46 -18.49
CA SER A 25 8.54 -13.60 -18.84
C SER A 25 9.96 -13.11 -19.13
N LEU A 26 10.94 -13.75 -18.53
CA LEU A 26 12.34 -13.42 -18.70
C LEU A 26 13.06 -14.49 -19.54
N PRO A 27 14.08 -14.12 -20.30
CA PRO A 27 14.94 -15.10 -20.95
C PRO A 27 15.57 -16.04 -19.91
N ASN A 28 15.65 -17.33 -20.26
CA ASN A 28 16.27 -18.33 -19.41
C ASN A 28 17.69 -17.92 -19.02
N GLY A 29 18.01 -18.01 -17.75
CA GLY A 29 19.33 -17.70 -17.21
C GLY A 29 19.61 -16.21 -16.99
N LEU A 30 18.72 -15.28 -17.40
CA LEU A 30 18.93 -13.86 -17.16
C LEU A 30 18.99 -13.53 -15.66
N LEU A 31 18.13 -14.14 -14.86
CA LEU A 31 18.14 -14.04 -13.40
C LEU A 31 18.38 -15.44 -12.83
N ALA A 32 19.63 -15.87 -12.82
CA ALA A 32 20.06 -17.14 -12.26
C ALA A 32 21.08 -16.92 -11.14
N CYS A 33 20.92 -17.65 -10.04
CA CYS A 33 21.88 -17.67 -8.95
C CYS A 33 22.24 -19.10 -8.52
N ASN A 34 23.46 -19.24 -7.97
CA ASN A 34 23.92 -20.46 -7.35
C ASN A 34 23.30 -20.62 -5.95
N GLN A 35 23.51 -21.76 -5.31
CA GLN A 35 22.96 -22.06 -3.97
C GLN A 35 23.45 -21.10 -2.88
N ASP A 36 24.65 -20.52 -3.08
CA ASP A 36 25.29 -19.56 -2.17
C ASP A 36 24.99 -18.09 -2.54
N GLU A 37 24.12 -17.87 -3.51
CA GLU A 37 23.74 -16.54 -3.99
C GLU A 37 22.25 -16.26 -3.76
N TYR A 38 21.88 -14.97 -3.83
CA TYR A 38 20.50 -14.50 -3.82
C TYR A 38 20.41 -13.15 -4.55
N PHE A 39 19.19 -12.75 -4.91
CA PHE A 39 18.95 -11.45 -5.48
C PHE A 39 18.35 -10.48 -4.44
N ILE A 40 18.80 -9.24 -4.51
CA ILE A 40 18.10 -8.11 -3.91
C ILE A 40 17.36 -7.38 -5.03
N LEU A 41 16.06 -7.18 -4.86
CA LEU A 41 15.22 -6.41 -5.76
C LEU A 41 15.08 -4.98 -5.25
N ASN A 42 15.39 -4.01 -6.10
CA ASN A 42 15.18 -2.59 -5.84
C ASN A 42 14.24 -1.98 -6.88
N VAL A 43 13.38 -1.09 -6.44
CA VAL A 43 12.67 -0.17 -7.32
C VAL A 43 13.52 1.08 -7.49
N ASN A 44 14.07 1.29 -8.67
CA ASN A 44 14.86 2.48 -8.97
C ASN A 44 13.97 3.66 -9.36
N SER A 45 12.90 3.40 -10.10
CA SER A 45 11.90 4.42 -10.39
C SER A 45 10.56 3.80 -10.72
N PHE A 46 9.51 4.56 -10.44
CA PHE A 46 8.14 4.31 -10.83
C PHE A 46 7.51 5.63 -11.26
N TYR A 47 6.83 5.63 -12.41
CA TYR A 47 6.12 6.80 -12.93
C TYR A 47 4.79 6.35 -13.49
N THR A 48 3.73 7.10 -13.18
CA THR A 48 2.41 6.96 -13.80
C THR A 48 1.73 8.32 -13.83
N CYS A 49 0.80 8.52 -14.73
CA CYS A 49 -0.08 9.68 -14.68
C CYS A 49 -1.16 9.44 -13.64
N ALA A 50 -1.38 10.41 -12.79
CA ALA A 50 -2.42 10.36 -11.76
C ALA A 50 -3.79 10.72 -12.37
N ASN A 51 -4.25 9.93 -13.35
CA ASN A 51 -5.52 10.18 -14.07
C ASN A 51 -6.69 9.34 -13.54
N TRP A 52 -6.49 8.65 -12.39
CA TRP A 52 -7.61 7.93 -11.76
C TRP A 52 -8.70 8.88 -11.34
N TYR A 53 -9.91 8.47 -11.59
CA TYR A 53 -11.09 9.22 -11.19
C TYR A 53 -11.33 9.10 -9.69
N ASN A 54 -11.62 10.23 -9.04
CA ASN A 54 -12.05 10.20 -7.65
C ASN A 54 -13.54 9.84 -7.54
N CYS A 55 -14.34 10.12 -8.57
CA CYS A 55 -15.75 9.76 -8.66
C CYS A 55 -15.94 8.69 -9.74
N THR A 56 -16.47 7.54 -9.34
CA THR A 56 -16.75 6.38 -10.18
C THR A 56 -18.19 5.92 -9.95
N ASN A 57 -18.67 4.96 -10.73
CA ASN A 57 -20.01 4.37 -10.54
C ASN A 57 -20.19 3.67 -9.17
N LYS A 58 -19.10 3.45 -8.42
CA LYS A 58 -19.14 2.83 -7.08
C LYS A 58 -19.36 3.83 -5.95
N ASN A 59 -19.19 5.13 -6.20
CA ASN A 59 -19.22 6.15 -5.16
C ASN A 59 -19.88 7.48 -5.60
N ASN A 60 -20.86 7.44 -6.48
CA ASN A 60 -21.42 8.63 -7.13
C ASN A 60 -22.89 8.93 -6.84
N LEU A 61 -23.57 8.11 -6.02
CA LEU A 61 -25.03 8.18 -5.90
C LEU A 61 -25.49 8.60 -4.50
N CYS A 62 -26.38 9.60 -4.45
CA CYS A 62 -27.25 9.88 -3.31
C CYS A 62 -28.68 10.20 -3.78
N LYS A 63 -29.61 10.28 -2.85
CA LYS A 63 -31.02 10.58 -3.13
C LYS A 63 -31.54 11.63 -2.15
N LEU A 64 -32.29 12.56 -2.65
CA LEU A 64 -33.08 13.47 -1.83
C LEU A 64 -34.52 12.98 -1.83
N ILE A 65 -35.09 12.76 -0.64
CA ILE A 65 -36.45 12.27 -0.44
C ILE A 65 -37.23 13.33 0.31
N THR A 66 -38.35 13.77 -0.24
CA THR A 66 -39.29 14.65 0.45
C THR A 66 -40.54 13.86 0.86
N LYS A 67 -41.01 14.12 2.08
CA LYS A 67 -42.21 13.50 2.63
C LYS A 67 -43.16 14.57 3.12
N ASP A 68 -44.47 14.30 3.00
CA ASP A 68 -45.50 15.15 3.60
C ASP A 68 -45.63 14.94 5.12
N HIS A 69 -46.64 15.56 5.71
CA HIS A 69 -46.95 15.50 7.15
C HIS A 69 -47.42 14.10 7.61
N GLU A 70 -47.88 13.27 6.71
CA GLU A 70 -48.29 11.88 6.97
C GLU A 70 -47.10 10.91 6.82
N GLY A 71 -45.94 11.42 6.42
CA GLY A 71 -44.75 10.61 6.17
C GLY A 71 -44.73 9.93 4.79
N ILE A 72 -45.69 10.29 3.93
CA ILE A 72 -45.78 9.75 2.58
C ILE A 72 -44.73 10.43 1.70
N ILE A 73 -43.98 9.64 0.91
CA ILE A 73 -42.99 10.17 -0.02
C ILE A 73 -43.70 10.92 -1.13
N THR A 74 -43.45 12.22 -1.22
CA THR A 74 -44.00 13.09 -2.27
C THR A 74 -43.07 13.19 -3.47
N GLU A 75 -41.75 13.11 -3.23
CA GLU A 75 -40.77 13.20 -4.30
C GLU A 75 -39.49 12.43 -3.93
N THR A 76 -38.82 11.88 -4.94
CA THR A 76 -37.47 11.31 -4.80
C THR A 76 -36.60 11.79 -5.97
N ILE A 77 -35.55 12.51 -5.65
CA ILE A 77 -34.56 13.00 -6.64
C ILE A 77 -33.33 12.12 -6.53
N ASN A 78 -33.01 11.39 -7.59
CA ASN A 78 -31.73 10.68 -7.69
C ASN A 78 -30.66 11.69 -8.12
N ILE A 79 -29.56 11.73 -7.36
CA ILE A 79 -28.44 12.64 -7.61
C ILE A 79 -27.25 11.79 -7.90
N GLU A 80 -26.81 11.84 -9.15
CA GLU A 80 -25.65 11.09 -9.62
C GLU A 80 -24.54 12.09 -9.93
N LEU A 81 -23.42 11.97 -9.20
CA LEU A 81 -22.22 12.71 -9.48
C LEU A 81 -21.58 12.17 -10.76
N PRO A 82 -21.17 13.01 -11.70
CA PRO A 82 -20.54 12.54 -12.94
C PRO A 82 -19.22 11.85 -12.66
N ILE A 83 -18.98 10.75 -13.39
CA ILE A 83 -17.71 10.03 -13.31
C ILE A 83 -16.58 10.94 -13.76
N GLY A 84 -15.52 11.03 -12.97
CA GLY A 84 -14.37 11.88 -13.27
C GLY A 84 -13.66 12.39 -12.03
N ASN A 85 -12.83 13.41 -12.21
CA ASN A 85 -12.12 14.09 -11.14
C ASN A 85 -12.88 15.33 -10.70
N LEU A 86 -13.68 15.15 -9.66
CA LEU A 86 -14.51 16.22 -9.11
C LEU A 86 -13.77 16.91 -7.95
N ASN A 87 -13.74 18.23 -8.00
CA ASN A 87 -13.35 19.04 -6.86
C ASN A 87 -14.60 19.47 -6.07
N VAL A 88 -14.38 19.94 -4.85
CA VAL A 88 -15.45 20.32 -3.92
C VAL A 88 -16.40 21.38 -4.48
N LEU A 89 -15.91 22.32 -5.29
CA LEU A 89 -16.74 23.36 -5.90
C LEU A 89 -17.67 22.79 -6.98
N GLN A 90 -17.18 21.86 -7.78
CA GLN A 90 -17.99 21.13 -8.76
C GLN A 90 -19.05 20.28 -8.05
N ILE A 91 -18.68 19.55 -6.99
CA ILE A 91 -19.63 18.77 -6.18
C ILE A 91 -20.70 19.68 -5.60
N SER A 92 -20.30 20.81 -4.99
CA SER A 92 -21.24 21.81 -4.46
C SER A 92 -22.21 22.32 -5.51
N SER A 93 -21.71 22.63 -6.70
CA SER A 93 -22.53 23.10 -7.82
C SER A 93 -23.53 22.04 -8.28
N ILE A 94 -23.11 20.80 -8.43
CA ILE A 94 -23.97 19.68 -8.84
C ILE A 94 -25.07 19.44 -7.79
N LEU A 95 -24.72 19.40 -6.52
CA LEU A 95 -25.67 19.21 -5.43
C LEU A 95 -26.67 20.38 -5.37
N ASN A 96 -26.21 21.63 -5.48
CA ASN A 96 -27.09 22.79 -5.47
C ASN A 96 -28.05 22.80 -6.67
N ASN A 97 -27.58 22.40 -7.84
CA ASN A 97 -28.44 22.32 -9.03
C ASN A 97 -29.47 21.20 -8.88
N ALA A 98 -29.08 20.03 -8.44
CA ALA A 98 -29.97 18.88 -8.27
C ALA A 98 -31.00 19.08 -7.15
N MET A 99 -30.62 19.76 -6.06
CA MET A 99 -31.47 20.00 -4.88
C MET A 99 -32.11 21.38 -4.88
N ALA A 100 -32.02 22.14 -5.96
CA ALA A 100 -32.32 23.58 -6.04
C ALA A 100 -33.65 24.00 -5.43
N ASN A 101 -34.68 23.17 -5.50
CA ASN A 101 -36.02 23.49 -4.98
C ASN A 101 -36.17 23.23 -3.48
N HIS A 102 -35.32 22.42 -2.88
CA HIS A 102 -35.52 21.89 -1.51
C HIS A 102 -34.41 22.27 -0.53
N VAL A 103 -33.15 22.29 -1.00
CA VAL A 103 -31.97 22.41 -0.14
C VAL A 103 -30.98 23.40 -0.73
N ILE A 104 -30.33 24.16 0.15
CA ILE A 104 -29.14 24.95 -0.15
C ILE A 104 -27.93 24.17 0.39
N VAL A 105 -26.92 23.96 -0.46
CA VAL A 105 -25.68 23.29 -0.09
C VAL A 105 -24.55 24.31 -0.12
N THR A 106 -23.89 24.52 1.01
CA THR A 106 -22.73 25.41 1.12
C THR A 106 -21.51 24.63 1.60
N TYR A 107 -20.37 24.98 1.07
CA TYR A 107 -19.10 24.41 1.48
C TYR A 107 -18.35 25.34 2.42
N ASP A 108 -17.94 24.83 3.56
CA ASP A 108 -17.10 25.51 4.54
C ASP A 108 -15.64 25.05 4.34
N SER A 109 -14.84 25.92 3.75
CA SER A 109 -13.42 25.64 3.45
C SER A 109 -12.54 25.54 4.70
N ILE A 110 -12.94 26.12 5.83
CA ILE A 110 -12.18 26.08 7.08
C ILE A 110 -12.30 24.69 7.71
N THR A 111 -13.50 24.14 7.74
CA THR A 111 -13.74 22.82 8.33
C THR A 111 -13.70 21.68 7.32
N ASN A 112 -13.61 22.00 6.03
CA ASN A 112 -13.70 21.04 4.91
C ASN A 112 -14.97 20.19 4.98
N LYS A 113 -16.11 20.83 5.18
CA LYS A 113 -17.41 20.18 5.34
C LYS A 113 -18.49 20.88 4.53
N PHE A 114 -19.53 20.14 4.17
CA PHE A 114 -20.75 20.72 3.62
C PHE A 114 -21.75 21.04 4.74
N LEU A 115 -22.50 22.12 4.52
CA LEU A 115 -23.70 22.47 5.27
C LEU A 115 -24.90 22.36 4.32
N PHE A 116 -25.89 21.58 4.70
CA PHE A 116 -27.15 21.39 3.98
C PHE A 116 -28.24 22.09 4.76
N VAL A 117 -28.94 23.05 4.14
CA VAL A 117 -30.01 23.83 4.77
C VAL A 117 -31.29 23.65 3.97
N ARG A 118 -32.34 23.19 4.62
CA ARG A 118 -33.65 23.09 3.97
C ARG A 118 -34.19 24.48 3.63
N LYS A 119 -34.62 24.68 2.40
CA LYS A 119 -35.28 25.91 1.97
C LYS A 119 -36.62 26.06 2.68
N HIS A 120 -36.98 27.31 2.92
CA HIS A 120 -38.29 27.64 3.50
C HIS A 120 -39.40 27.27 2.52
N HIS A 121 -40.30 26.38 2.93
CA HIS A 121 -41.51 26.06 2.19
C HIS A 121 -42.68 26.88 2.78
N PRO A 122 -43.66 27.31 1.96
CA PRO A 122 -44.82 28.06 2.44
C PRO A 122 -45.60 27.37 3.55
N SER A 123 -45.44 26.02 3.71
CA SER A 123 -46.03 25.23 4.79
C SER A 123 -44.90 24.46 5.53
N PRO A 124 -44.11 25.16 6.36
CA PRO A 124 -42.85 24.60 6.88
C PRO A 124 -43.00 23.38 7.81
N ASN A 125 -44.16 23.25 8.47
CA ASN A 125 -44.40 22.22 9.45
C ASN A 125 -44.87 20.87 8.84
N ASN A 126 -45.09 20.82 7.55
CA ASN A 126 -45.75 19.68 6.90
C ASN A 126 -44.87 18.86 5.98
N TYR A 127 -43.54 19.12 5.93
CA TYR A 127 -42.65 18.40 5.05
C TYR A 127 -41.34 18.05 5.75
N SER A 128 -40.88 16.83 5.58
CA SER A 128 -39.51 16.45 5.92
C SER A 128 -38.68 16.25 4.66
N THR A 129 -37.42 16.58 4.73
CA THR A 129 -36.45 16.41 3.64
C THR A 129 -35.30 15.54 4.14
N ILE A 130 -35.09 14.43 3.48
CA ILE A 130 -34.14 13.41 3.90
C ILE A 130 -33.10 13.22 2.78
N LEU A 131 -31.85 13.30 3.12
CA LEU A 131 -30.75 12.90 2.28
C LEU A 131 -30.39 11.42 2.55
N ASN A 132 -30.59 10.58 1.56
CA ASN A 132 -30.16 9.19 1.59
C ASN A 132 -28.80 9.08 0.88
N VAL A 133 -27.77 8.78 1.64
CA VAL A 133 -26.39 8.62 1.16
C VAL A 133 -26.19 7.19 0.72
N VAL A 134 -26.32 6.91 -0.59
CA VAL A 134 -26.21 5.54 -1.11
C VAL A 134 -24.77 5.06 -1.07
N ASN A 135 -23.87 5.75 -1.80
CA ASN A 135 -22.45 5.38 -1.87
C ASN A 135 -21.48 6.56 -2.04
N CYS A 136 -21.98 7.82 -2.10
CA CYS A 136 -21.14 9.00 -2.31
C CYS A 136 -20.71 9.71 -1.01
N GLY A 137 -20.75 9.01 0.11
CA GLY A 137 -20.49 9.58 1.44
C GLY A 137 -19.16 10.32 1.56
N ASN A 138 -18.11 9.81 0.94
CA ASN A 138 -16.79 10.45 0.95
C ASN A 138 -16.79 11.86 0.35
N PHE A 139 -17.66 12.12 -0.64
CA PHE A 139 -17.77 13.41 -1.30
C PHE A 139 -18.65 14.41 -0.57
N ILE A 140 -19.59 13.93 0.20
CA ILE A 140 -20.56 14.79 0.90
C ILE A 140 -20.33 14.83 2.43
N GLY A 141 -19.39 14.03 2.91
CA GLY A 141 -18.95 14.02 4.30
C GLY A 141 -19.90 13.31 5.27
N PHE A 142 -20.64 12.31 4.79
CA PHE A 142 -21.49 11.43 5.59
C PHE A 142 -21.14 9.96 5.33
N ASP A 143 -21.58 9.08 6.20
CA ASP A 143 -21.36 7.65 6.00
C ASP A 143 -22.35 7.07 4.98
N ASN A 144 -21.90 6.12 4.17
CA ASN A 144 -22.74 5.45 3.20
C ASN A 144 -23.86 4.67 3.88
N GLY A 145 -25.04 4.66 3.26
CA GLY A 145 -26.23 4.01 3.79
C GLY A 145 -27.03 4.86 4.77
N ASN A 146 -26.55 6.04 5.17
CA ASN A 146 -27.25 6.91 6.12
C ASN A 146 -28.43 7.63 5.49
N TYR A 147 -29.47 7.81 6.31
CA TYR A 147 -30.63 8.65 6.06
C TYR A 147 -30.54 9.86 7.00
N ILE A 148 -30.38 11.05 6.43
CA ILE A 148 -30.10 12.26 7.20
C ILE A 148 -31.22 13.25 6.98
N GLU A 149 -31.92 13.61 8.04
CA GLU A 149 -32.94 14.64 7.98
C GLU A 149 -32.30 16.03 7.89
N ILE A 150 -32.68 16.79 6.84
CA ILE A 150 -32.20 18.14 6.64
C ILE A 150 -33.21 19.12 7.24
N THR A 151 -32.79 19.88 8.24
CA THR A 151 -33.60 20.86 8.95
C THR A 151 -33.45 22.28 8.38
N HIS A 152 -34.26 23.23 8.84
CA HIS A 152 -34.11 24.66 8.55
C HIS A 152 -32.89 25.28 9.22
N GLU A 153 -32.49 24.74 10.37
CA GLU A 153 -31.26 25.17 11.03
C GLU A 153 -30.01 24.69 10.28
N GLY A 154 -30.19 23.72 9.41
CA GLY A 154 -29.15 23.08 8.64
C GLY A 154 -28.50 21.92 9.36
N ILE A 155 -27.90 21.04 8.57
CA ILE A 155 -27.06 19.95 9.05
C ILE A 155 -25.69 20.03 8.41
N LYS A 156 -24.66 20.04 9.23
CA LYS A 156 -23.27 20.00 8.78
C LYS A 156 -22.82 18.56 8.65
N SER A 157 -22.09 18.25 7.58
CA SER A 157 -21.55 16.91 7.39
C SER A 157 -20.67 16.50 8.57
N HIS A 158 -20.76 15.23 8.99
CA HIS A 158 -20.03 14.72 10.15
C HIS A 158 -18.54 14.62 9.87
N ASN A 159 -18.21 14.10 8.67
CA ASN A 159 -16.85 13.86 8.26
C ASN A 159 -16.35 15.01 7.36
N LYS A 160 -15.04 15.14 7.26
CA LYS A 160 -14.40 15.98 6.24
C LYS A 160 -14.62 15.36 4.87
N ILE A 161 -14.76 16.20 3.85
CA ILE A 161 -14.83 15.76 2.48
C ILE A 161 -13.49 15.14 2.09
N ASN A 162 -13.53 13.98 1.49
CA ASN A 162 -12.35 13.31 0.98
C ASN A 162 -12.41 13.23 -0.55
N GLU A 163 -11.71 14.13 -1.20
CA GLU A 163 -11.57 14.16 -2.66
C GLU A 163 -10.56 13.11 -3.16
N ILE A 164 -9.77 12.54 -2.27
CA ILE A 164 -8.71 11.58 -2.61
C ILE A 164 -9.20 10.18 -2.28
N THR A 165 -9.64 9.45 -3.28
CA THR A 165 -10.06 8.06 -3.13
C THR A 165 -8.88 7.09 -3.12
N LEU A 166 -7.86 7.36 -3.93
CA LEU A 166 -6.63 6.59 -3.97
C LEU A 166 -5.56 7.24 -3.09
N LYS A 167 -5.24 6.60 -1.96
CA LYS A 167 -4.30 7.11 -0.95
C LYS A 167 -2.89 6.56 -1.11
N ALA A 168 -2.78 5.38 -1.68
CA ALA A 168 -1.50 4.73 -1.91
C ALA A 168 -1.55 3.77 -3.09
N ILE A 169 -0.40 3.60 -3.73
CA ILE A 169 -0.16 2.55 -4.73
C ILE A 169 0.75 1.52 -4.09
N ASN A 170 0.30 0.27 -4.16
CA ASN A 170 1.07 -0.90 -3.78
C ASN A 170 1.42 -1.70 -5.03
N ILE A 171 2.66 -2.14 -5.16
CA ILE A 171 3.07 -3.07 -6.21
C ILE A 171 3.38 -4.42 -5.57
N LYS A 172 2.62 -5.43 -5.99
CA LYS A 172 2.77 -6.81 -5.56
C LYS A 172 3.43 -7.62 -6.66
N VAL A 173 4.27 -8.58 -6.27
CA VAL A 173 4.92 -9.53 -7.15
C VAL A 173 4.60 -10.95 -6.71
N THR A 174 4.27 -11.81 -7.67
CA THR A 174 4.03 -13.24 -7.43
C THR A 174 4.70 -14.07 -8.54
N GLY A 175 4.82 -15.38 -8.35
CA GLY A 175 5.46 -16.29 -9.33
C GLY A 175 6.77 -16.86 -8.80
N ASP A 176 7.81 -16.86 -9.64
CA ASP A 176 9.14 -17.38 -9.23
C ASP A 176 9.85 -16.51 -8.19
N ILE A 177 9.29 -15.34 -7.87
CA ILE A 177 9.79 -14.41 -6.88
C ILE A 177 9.12 -14.69 -5.54
N ASN A 178 9.89 -15.18 -4.59
CA ASN A 178 9.48 -15.24 -3.19
C ASN A 178 10.23 -14.20 -2.38
N MET A 179 9.48 -13.28 -1.80
CA MET A 179 10.06 -12.23 -0.97
C MET A 179 10.14 -12.68 0.48
N ILE A 180 11.35 -12.61 1.05
CA ILE A 180 11.54 -12.79 2.49
C ILE A 180 11.42 -11.41 3.13
N ASN A 181 10.25 -11.11 3.69
CA ASN A 181 10.09 -9.94 4.54
C ASN A 181 10.50 -10.31 5.96
N SER A 182 11.69 -9.89 6.36
CA SER A 182 12.21 -10.13 7.72
C SER A 182 11.56 -9.27 8.81
N THR A 183 10.58 -8.44 8.50
CA THR A 183 10.11 -7.39 9.42
C THR A 183 8.64 -7.46 9.81
N ILE A 184 7.83 -8.40 9.32
CA ILE A 184 6.39 -8.44 9.63
C ILE A 184 5.92 -9.86 10.00
N ASP A 185 6.56 -10.44 11.02
CA ASP A 185 6.12 -11.73 11.57
C ASP A 185 4.93 -11.65 12.53
N ASN A 186 4.31 -10.47 12.76
CA ASN A 186 3.34 -10.29 13.83
C ASN A 186 1.93 -9.85 13.39
N PHE A 187 1.58 -9.86 12.12
CA PHE A 187 0.19 -9.62 11.71
C PHE A 187 -0.49 -10.92 11.27
N SER A 188 -0.97 -11.65 12.27
CA SER A 188 -1.84 -12.82 12.09
C SER A 188 -3.28 -12.39 11.75
N SER A 189 -3.52 -11.82 10.59
CA SER A 189 -4.86 -11.80 10.03
C SER A 189 -4.84 -12.51 8.69
N GLU A 190 -5.68 -13.50 8.53
CA GLU A 190 -5.82 -14.36 7.35
C GLU A 190 -6.08 -13.62 6.02
N LYS A 191 -6.21 -12.29 6.06
CA LYS A 191 -6.46 -11.44 4.90
C LYS A 191 -5.23 -10.71 4.36
N PHE A 192 -4.11 -10.68 5.07
CA PHE A 192 -2.93 -9.94 4.64
C PHE A 192 -1.73 -10.86 4.43
N GLN A 193 -1.60 -11.40 3.23
CA GLN A 193 -0.30 -11.86 2.76
C GLN A 193 0.51 -10.62 2.35
N ALA A 194 0.97 -9.85 3.35
CA ALA A 194 1.80 -8.67 3.14
C ALA A 194 3.16 -9.00 2.52
N ASN A 195 3.54 -10.26 2.51
CA ASN A 195 4.85 -10.75 2.08
C ASN A 195 5.15 -10.53 0.59
N ASP A 196 4.13 -10.26 -0.21
CA ASP A 196 4.30 -10.12 -1.67
C ASP A 196 4.32 -8.67 -2.14
N ILE A 197 4.09 -7.67 -1.25
CA ILE A 197 4.15 -6.26 -1.59
C ILE A 197 5.59 -5.79 -1.49
N PHE A 198 6.17 -5.39 -2.60
CA PHE A 198 7.56 -4.94 -2.65
C PHE A 198 7.74 -3.44 -2.83
N PHE A 199 6.66 -2.72 -3.10
CA PHE A 199 6.69 -1.26 -3.22
C PHE A 199 5.39 -0.66 -2.71
N HIS A 200 5.53 0.40 -1.92
CA HIS A 200 4.43 1.19 -1.40
C HIS A 200 4.74 2.68 -1.60
N LYS A 201 3.84 3.41 -2.24
CA LYS A 201 3.95 4.85 -2.42
C LYS A 201 2.66 5.51 -1.97
N VAL A 202 2.75 6.35 -0.95
CA VAL A 202 1.65 7.25 -0.56
C VAL A 202 1.48 8.30 -1.64
N ILE A 203 0.23 8.57 -1.99
CA ILE A 203 -0.13 9.58 -2.98
C ILE A 203 -0.28 10.91 -2.27
N ASP A 204 0.60 11.82 -2.59
CA ASP A 204 0.67 13.19 -2.10
C ASP A 204 0.34 14.23 -3.19
N THR A 205 0.03 13.75 -4.39
CA THR A 205 -0.24 14.58 -5.57
C THR A 205 -1.73 14.61 -5.90
N LYS A 206 -2.21 15.76 -6.34
CA LYS A 206 -3.56 15.90 -6.90
C LYS A 206 -3.65 15.17 -8.24
N SER A 207 -4.87 14.74 -8.61
CA SER A 207 -5.13 14.16 -9.92
C SER A 207 -4.64 15.06 -11.07
N ASN A 208 -4.33 14.46 -12.21
CA ASN A 208 -3.74 15.06 -13.41
C ASN A 208 -2.26 15.46 -13.28
N ASN A 209 -1.57 15.07 -12.22
CA ASN A 209 -0.14 15.22 -12.09
C ASN A 209 0.59 13.89 -12.34
N VAL A 210 1.85 13.96 -12.72
CA VAL A 210 2.70 12.76 -12.79
C VAL A 210 3.06 12.33 -11.37
N LEU A 211 2.65 11.15 -10.98
CA LEU A 211 3.16 10.50 -9.79
C LEU A 211 4.51 9.87 -10.13
N GLY A 212 5.55 10.40 -9.55
CA GLY A 212 6.90 9.91 -9.74
C GLY A 212 7.53 9.42 -8.44
N TYR A 213 8.29 8.35 -8.55
CA TYR A 213 9.24 7.90 -7.55
C TYR A 213 10.58 7.68 -8.24
N LYS A 214 11.63 8.24 -7.68
CA LYS A 214 13.00 7.97 -8.10
C LYS A 214 13.81 7.69 -6.85
N ASN A 215 14.49 6.59 -6.83
CA ASN A 215 15.43 6.28 -5.77
C ASN A 215 16.68 7.15 -5.96
N SER A 216 16.73 8.30 -5.30
CA SER A 216 17.84 9.24 -5.40
C SER A 216 18.92 8.99 -4.35
N ASP A 217 18.59 8.26 -3.27
CA ASP A 217 19.49 8.10 -2.12
C ASP A 217 19.58 6.65 -1.64
N ALA A 218 20.79 6.25 -1.30
CA ALA A 218 21.09 4.93 -0.74
C ALA A 218 20.41 4.65 0.62
N SER A 219 19.83 5.67 1.26
CA SER A 219 19.18 5.58 2.57
C SER A 219 17.74 5.08 2.55
N ASN A 220 17.05 5.18 1.41
CA ASN A 220 15.64 4.75 1.24
C ASN A 220 15.51 3.50 0.37
N ASN A 221 16.50 2.65 0.37
CA ASN A 221 16.46 1.39 -0.36
C ASN A 221 15.44 0.46 0.29
N PHE A 222 14.29 0.28 -0.34
CA PHE A 222 13.47 -0.90 -0.11
C PHE A 222 14.23 -2.10 -0.70
N ASN A 223 15.10 -2.68 0.10
CA ASN A 223 15.86 -3.87 -0.27
C ASN A 223 15.05 -5.09 0.12
N TYR A 224 14.52 -5.78 -0.87
CA TYR A 224 13.83 -7.04 -0.65
C TYR A 224 14.76 -8.19 -1.02
N VAL A 225 14.90 -9.14 -0.13
CA VAL A 225 15.67 -10.35 -0.37
C VAL A 225 14.78 -11.38 -1.01
N LEU A 226 15.13 -11.82 -2.21
CA LEU A 226 14.46 -12.91 -2.88
C LEU A 226 15.06 -14.22 -2.42
N SER A 227 14.24 -15.12 -1.86
CA SER A 227 14.68 -16.48 -1.61
C SER A 227 14.76 -17.22 -2.94
N ASN A 228 15.86 -17.96 -3.12
CA ASN A 228 15.90 -18.95 -4.20
C ASN A 228 14.85 -20.02 -3.94
N ASN A 229 13.84 -20.07 -4.78
CA ASN A 229 13.09 -21.31 -4.95
C ASN A 229 14.06 -22.37 -5.47
N ASN A 230 13.76 -23.63 -5.29
CA ASN A 230 14.61 -24.80 -5.58
C ASN A 230 15.30 -24.80 -6.98
N SER A 231 14.92 -23.92 -7.87
CA SER A 231 15.47 -23.79 -9.23
C SER A 231 16.64 -22.81 -9.34
N GLY A 232 16.85 -21.92 -8.40
CA GLY A 232 17.87 -20.85 -8.50
C GLY A 232 17.67 -19.87 -9.64
N GLN A 233 16.51 -19.91 -10.32
CA GLN A 233 16.21 -19.06 -11.48
C GLN A 233 14.87 -18.38 -11.31
N ILE A 234 14.79 -17.15 -11.83
CA ILE A 234 13.55 -16.40 -11.97
C ILE A 234 13.29 -16.26 -13.46
N ASN A 235 12.33 -17.00 -13.98
CA ASN A 235 11.96 -16.99 -15.39
C ASN A 235 10.64 -16.26 -15.63
N PHE A 236 9.81 -16.19 -14.59
CA PHE A 236 8.46 -15.62 -14.68
C PHE A 236 8.04 -14.98 -13.37
N PHE A 237 7.38 -13.83 -13.47
CA PHE A 237 6.68 -13.23 -12.36
C PHE A 237 5.52 -12.37 -12.85
N THR A 238 4.56 -12.17 -11.97
CA THR A 238 3.38 -11.32 -12.21
C THR A 238 3.47 -10.08 -11.36
N LEU A 239 3.30 -8.92 -11.99
CA LEU A 239 3.16 -7.62 -11.33
C LEU A 239 1.69 -7.28 -11.17
N SER A 240 1.29 -6.89 -9.96
CA SER A 240 -0.05 -6.37 -9.67
C SER A 240 0.04 -5.00 -9.05
N ILE A 241 -0.73 -4.05 -9.57
CA ILE A 241 -0.81 -2.68 -9.06
C ILE A 241 -2.13 -2.51 -8.30
N LEU A 242 -2.00 -2.23 -7.01
CA LEU A 242 -3.10 -2.28 -6.05
C LEU A 242 -3.24 -0.93 -5.32
N ASP A 243 -4.44 -0.64 -4.86
CA ASP A 243 -4.74 0.49 -3.98
C ASP A 243 -4.32 0.22 -2.52
N GLN A 244 -4.65 1.12 -1.62
CA GLN A 244 -4.39 1.00 -0.18
C GLN A 244 -5.12 -0.17 0.49
N ASP A 245 -6.22 -0.63 -0.10
CA ASP A 245 -7.06 -1.72 0.39
C ASP A 245 -6.75 -3.06 -0.32
N LEU A 246 -5.67 -3.07 -1.11
CA LEU A 246 -5.18 -4.20 -1.91
C LEU A 246 -6.12 -4.65 -3.02
N ASN A 247 -6.99 -3.77 -3.50
CA ASN A 247 -7.78 -4.00 -4.71
C ASN A 247 -7.03 -3.51 -5.94
N PHE A 248 -7.32 -4.06 -7.11
CA PHE A 248 -6.80 -3.54 -8.36
C PHE A 248 -7.28 -2.11 -8.62
N ILE A 249 -6.36 -1.24 -9.02
CA ILE A 249 -6.70 0.13 -9.42
C ILE A 249 -7.30 0.06 -10.82
N GLU A 250 -8.62 0.27 -10.96
CA GLU A 250 -9.34 0.06 -12.21
C GLU A 250 -8.92 1.04 -13.31
N ASP A 251 -8.62 2.28 -12.96
CA ASP A 251 -8.36 3.38 -13.88
C ASP A 251 -6.90 3.85 -13.83
N ILE A 252 -5.95 2.94 -13.65
CA ILE A 252 -4.55 3.32 -13.73
C ILE A 252 -4.15 3.55 -15.19
N ASP A 253 -3.50 4.66 -15.43
CA ASP A 253 -2.88 4.95 -16.72
C ASP A 253 -1.60 4.15 -16.92
N ASP A 254 -1.06 4.30 -18.13
CA ASP A 254 0.25 3.74 -18.44
C ASP A 254 1.30 4.12 -17.39
N TYR A 255 2.09 3.14 -17.01
CA TYR A 255 3.16 3.33 -16.07
C TYR A 255 4.50 2.83 -16.60
N PHE A 256 5.54 3.37 -16.03
CA PHE A 256 6.91 2.95 -16.24
C PHE A 256 7.53 2.55 -14.89
N LEU A 257 8.11 1.35 -14.84
CA LEU A 257 8.73 0.78 -13.67
C LEU A 257 10.15 0.32 -14.01
N HIS A 258 11.14 0.82 -13.27
CA HIS A 258 12.53 0.38 -13.38
C HIS A 258 12.89 -0.45 -12.15
N LEU A 259 13.07 -1.73 -12.36
CA LEU A 259 13.53 -2.70 -11.37
C LEU A 259 15.01 -2.96 -11.54
N GLN A 260 15.73 -3.13 -10.44
CA GLN A 260 17.11 -3.56 -10.45
C GLN A 260 17.27 -4.78 -9.55
N PHE A 261 17.75 -5.86 -10.12
CA PHE A 261 18.16 -7.06 -9.39
C PHE A 261 19.67 -7.01 -9.17
N LYS A 262 20.09 -7.09 -7.92
CA LYS A 262 21.50 -7.18 -7.52
C LYS A 262 21.78 -8.58 -7.02
N LYS A 263 22.72 -9.29 -7.65
CA LYS A 263 23.18 -10.59 -7.19
C LYS A 263 24.13 -10.43 -6.01
N MET A 264 23.85 -11.09 -4.92
CA MET A 264 24.60 -11.06 -3.68
C MET A 264 25.02 -12.48 -3.29
N LYS A 265 26.17 -12.61 -2.68
CA LYS A 265 26.58 -13.88 -2.05
C LYS A 265 26.00 -13.95 -0.64
N LYS A 266 25.50 -15.12 -0.26
CA LYS A 266 25.16 -15.42 1.13
C LYS A 266 26.44 -15.26 1.95
N GLN A 267 26.43 -14.41 2.95
CA GLN A 267 27.52 -14.39 3.93
C GLN A 267 27.51 -15.75 4.64
N ASN A 268 28.68 -16.34 4.75
CA ASN A 268 28.80 -17.57 5.51
C ASN A 268 28.53 -17.21 6.98
N THR A 269 27.28 -17.38 7.41
CA THR A 269 26.82 -17.06 8.77
C THR A 269 27.66 -17.82 9.81
N ASP A 270 28.15 -19.00 9.47
CA ASP A 270 29.04 -19.77 10.33
C ASP A 270 30.38 -19.05 10.53
N ALA A 271 30.95 -18.45 9.47
CA ALA A 271 32.19 -17.68 9.59
C ALA A 271 32.02 -16.38 10.38
N LEU A 272 30.86 -15.73 10.25
CA LEU A 272 30.55 -14.54 11.05
C LEU A 272 30.28 -14.89 12.52
N LEU A 273 29.55 -15.98 12.74
CA LEU A 273 29.31 -16.50 14.10
C LEU A 273 30.60 -16.89 14.78
N MET A 274 31.51 -17.55 14.06
CA MET A 274 32.84 -17.92 14.59
C MET A 274 33.68 -16.69 14.94
N LYS A 275 33.67 -15.64 14.12
CA LYS A 275 34.33 -14.37 14.44
C LYS A 275 33.75 -13.68 15.67
N ILE A 276 32.42 -13.70 15.82
CA ILE A 276 31.73 -13.14 17.00
C ILE A 276 32.12 -13.96 18.24
N VAL A 277 32.12 -15.29 18.16
CA VAL A 277 32.51 -16.16 19.26
C VAL A 277 33.97 -15.93 19.65
N GLU A 278 34.89 -15.80 18.69
CA GLU A 278 36.29 -15.48 18.96
C GLU A 278 36.40 -14.09 19.63
N TYR A 279 35.72 -13.06 19.11
CA TYR A 279 35.74 -11.73 19.70
C TYR A 279 35.19 -11.71 21.14
N VAL A 280 34.07 -12.39 21.37
CA VAL A 280 33.48 -12.53 22.70
C VAL A 280 34.44 -13.27 23.64
N LYS A 281 35.10 -14.34 23.18
CA LYS A 281 36.13 -15.07 23.92
C LYS A 281 37.30 -14.19 24.31
N ASP A 282 37.79 -13.34 23.40
CA ASP A 282 38.89 -12.41 23.69
C ASP A 282 38.50 -11.37 24.75
N ILE A 283 37.25 -10.84 24.65
CA ILE A 283 36.71 -9.91 25.66
C ILE A 283 36.62 -10.59 27.02
N PHE A 284 36.12 -11.82 27.10
CA PHE A 284 36.03 -12.58 28.36
C PHE A 284 37.42 -12.92 28.94
N LEU A 285 38.40 -13.19 28.09
CA LEU A 285 39.79 -13.42 28.52
C LEU A 285 40.40 -12.15 29.12
N ILE A 286 40.17 -10.98 28.50
CA ILE A 286 40.64 -9.69 28.98
C ILE A 286 39.99 -9.37 30.34
N ILE A 287 38.66 -9.44 30.43
CA ILE A 287 37.91 -9.15 31.66
C ILE A 287 38.21 -10.15 32.74
N GLY A 288 38.30 -11.44 32.40
CA GLY A 288 38.57 -12.51 33.33
C GLY A 288 39.98 -12.47 33.95
N ASN A 289 40.99 -12.15 33.13
CA ASN A 289 42.37 -11.96 33.62
C ASN A 289 42.48 -10.71 34.52
N TYR A 290 41.63 -9.71 34.31
CA TYR A 290 41.63 -8.51 35.16
C TYR A 290 40.91 -8.72 36.49
N LEU A 291 39.81 -9.47 36.50
CA LEU A 291 38.96 -9.63 37.69
C LEU A 291 39.21 -10.94 38.48
N TYR A 292 39.54 -12.06 37.81
CA TYR A 292 39.68 -13.39 38.44
C TYR A 292 40.69 -14.27 37.72
N PRO A 293 41.99 -14.04 37.86
CA PRO A 293 43.02 -14.79 37.09
C PRO A 293 43.02 -16.30 37.31
N SER A 294 42.53 -16.77 38.45
CA SER A 294 42.52 -18.20 38.80
C SER A 294 41.26 -18.98 38.38
N LYS A 295 40.20 -18.29 37.94
CA LYS A 295 38.90 -18.91 37.59
C LYS A 295 38.58 -18.93 36.09
N VAL A 296 39.38 -18.27 35.27
CA VAL A 296 39.11 -18.12 33.82
C VAL A 296 39.21 -19.46 33.10
N ASN A 297 40.15 -20.30 33.47
CA ASN A 297 40.33 -21.59 32.80
C ASN A 297 39.16 -22.55 33.06
N SER A 298 38.60 -22.58 34.27
CA SER A 298 37.47 -23.45 34.60
C SER A 298 36.15 -22.99 33.93
N PHE A 299 35.97 -21.69 33.74
CA PHE A 299 34.79 -21.15 33.04
C PHE A 299 34.84 -21.43 31.55
N LEU A 300 36.01 -21.27 30.92
CA LEU A 300 36.21 -21.57 29.50
C LEU A 300 36.06 -23.06 29.20
N GLU A 301 36.56 -23.94 30.08
CA GLU A 301 36.38 -25.38 29.95
C GLU A 301 34.90 -25.79 30.07
N GLN A 302 34.11 -25.16 30.96
CA GLN A 302 32.67 -25.41 31.07
C GLN A 302 31.88 -24.90 29.85
N GLN A 303 32.26 -23.78 29.26
CA GLN A 303 31.58 -23.26 28.07
C GLN A 303 31.89 -24.11 26.82
N ILE A 304 33.08 -24.67 26.70
CA ILE A 304 33.43 -25.61 25.62
C ILE A 304 32.60 -26.89 25.70
N LEU A 305 32.24 -27.33 26.91
CA LEU A 305 31.39 -28.50 27.13
C LEU A 305 29.89 -28.27 26.81
N LEU A 306 29.43 -27.03 26.83
CA LEU A 306 28.03 -26.67 26.52
C LEU A 306 27.74 -26.55 25.00
N TYR A 307 28.75 -26.41 24.16
CA TYR A 307 28.58 -26.42 22.71
C TYR A 307 28.75 -27.85 22.16
N PRO A 308 27.77 -28.36 21.39
CA PRO A 308 27.85 -29.75 20.93
C PRO A 308 29.06 -29.95 20.01
N PRO A 309 29.81 -31.05 20.20
CA PRO A 309 31.09 -31.32 19.52
C PRO A 309 31.00 -31.44 17.98
N LYS A 310 29.81 -31.41 17.41
CA LYS A 310 29.59 -31.45 15.96
C LYS A 310 30.20 -30.28 15.19
N ILE A 311 30.37 -29.13 15.81
CA ILE A 311 30.97 -27.96 15.15
C ILE A 311 32.51 -28.09 15.08
N TYR A 312 33.12 -28.72 16.03
CA TYR A 312 34.59 -28.91 16.09
C TYR A 312 35.12 -30.05 15.23
N SER A 313 34.32 -31.09 14.96
CA SER A 313 34.78 -32.25 14.18
C SER A 313 34.95 -31.95 12.69
N LYS A 314 34.29 -30.90 12.17
CA LYS A 314 34.35 -30.52 10.77
C LYS A 314 35.64 -29.77 10.38
N TYR A 315 36.39 -29.28 11.37
CA TYR A 315 37.60 -28.48 11.16
C TYR A 315 38.91 -29.16 11.60
N LYS A 316 38.85 -30.41 12.01
CA LYS A 316 40.02 -31.14 12.51
C LYS A 316 40.80 -31.95 11.47
N ASN A 317 40.39 -31.92 10.18
CA ASN A 317 41.17 -32.59 9.12
C ASN A 317 41.35 -31.68 7.91
N PRO A 318 42.47 -30.94 7.83
CA PRO A 318 43.05 -30.52 6.59
C PRO A 318 44.13 -31.58 6.24
N ASN A 319 43.80 -32.60 5.52
CA ASN A 319 44.69 -33.35 4.67
C ASN A 319 44.02 -33.51 3.30
#